data_8d6123cd34fc94d88a584b9da70932d4
#
_entry.id   8d6123cd34fc94d88a584b9da70932d4
#
_cell.length_a   1.000
_cell.length_b   1.000
_cell.length_c   1.000
_cell.angle_alpha   90.00
_cell.angle_beta   90.00
_cell.angle_gamma   90.00
#
_symmetry.space_group_name_H-M   'P 1'
#
loop_
_entity.id
_entity.type
_entity.pdbx_description
1 polymer ?
#
loop_
_entity_poly.entity_id
_entity_poly.type
_entity_poly.pdbx_seq_one_letter_code
_entity_poly.pdbx_strand_id
1 'polypeptide(L)'
;VEEKEKVRLKTLLKGGRHEVTSRLDVPLYKRDGYKIPEDEVLLKNQNKVYLGNSLYHNIRYTYQYRNRLFWGFTAEKDAGEPFGSYGNKAYDAYSFHFLLKDCGKLKALALGDYRLGFGEGLVVNSDFSLGKSTLFNMGDTRPSIKKFSSTSETSFFRGIAAAFRFGRVDMSAFYSYLPTDATLRKDGTISSLKTDGLHRTLLELSKKHNVTEQSVGTD
;
A
#
# COMPACT_ATOMS: atom_id res chain seq x y z
N VAL A 1 -9.76 -13.96 34.08
CA VAL A 1 -8.91 -13.15 33.17
C VAL A 1 -9.50 -13.19 31.78
N GLU A 2 -9.77 -14.36 31.23
CA GLU A 2 -10.25 -14.56 29.85
C GLU A 2 -11.61 -13.87 29.56
N GLU A 3 -12.54 -13.87 30.50
CA GLU A 3 -13.86 -13.26 30.31
C GLU A 3 -13.79 -11.71 30.32
N LYS A 4 -12.91 -11.12 31.12
CA LYS A 4 -12.64 -9.68 31.10
C LYS A 4 -11.97 -9.24 29.79
N GLU A 5 -11.12 -10.07 29.22
CA GLU A 5 -10.48 -9.80 27.91
C GLU A 5 -11.48 -9.92 26.76
N LYS A 6 -12.35 -10.92 26.78
CA LYS A 6 -13.44 -11.05 25.79
C LYS A 6 -14.40 -9.86 25.83
N VAL A 7 -14.73 -9.35 27.02
CA VAL A 7 -15.58 -8.15 27.17
C VAL A 7 -14.84 -6.91 26.67
N ARG A 8 -13.55 -6.75 26.95
CA ARG A 8 -12.72 -5.66 26.42
C ARG A 8 -12.65 -5.67 24.91
N LEU A 9 -12.40 -6.83 24.30
CA LEU A 9 -12.35 -6.99 22.84
C LEU A 9 -13.72 -6.68 22.20
N LYS A 10 -14.82 -7.16 22.77
CA LYS A 10 -16.17 -6.82 22.29
C LYS A 10 -16.45 -5.32 22.38
N THR A 11 -16.02 -4.66 23.45
CA THR A 11 -16.20 -3.21 23.63
C THR A 11 -15.34 -2.42 22.64
N LEU A 12 -14.11 -2.85 22.39
CA LEU A 12 -13.24 -2.28 21.37
C LEU A 12 -13.89 -2.39 19.98
N LEU A 13 -14.37 -3.56 19.61
CA LEU A 13 -14.97 -3.80 18.30
C LEU A 13 -16.30 -3.05 18.08
N LYS A 14 -17.13 -2.93 19.13
CA LYS A 14 -18.43 -2.23 19.04
C LYS A 14 -18.33 -0.71 19.15
N GLY A 15 -17.29 -0.19 19.82
CA GLY A 15 -17.13 1.25 20.08
C GLY A 15 -16.38 2.01 19.00
N GLY A 16 -15.95 1.35 17.92
CA GLY A 16 -15.21 1.96 16.83
C GLY A 16 -16.09 2.33 15.64
N ARG A 17 -15.54 3.20 14.77
CA ARG A 17 -16.13 3.53 13.48
C ARG A 17 -15.66 2.53 12.44
N HIS A 18 -16.59 1.91 11.78
CA HIS A 18 -16.37 1.05 10.61
C HIS A 18 -16.75 1.84 9.36
N GLU A 19 -15.92 1.73 8.33
CA GLU A 19 -16.18 2.37 7.04
C GLU A 19 -15.83 1.37 5.93
N VAL A 20 -16.79 1.13 5.04
CA VAL A 20 -16.60 0.36 3.82
C VAL A 20 -16.78 1.29 2.65
N THR A 21 -15.80 1.36 1.78
CA THR A 21 -15.86 2.13 0.54
C THR A 21 -15.66 1.16 -0.62
N SER A 22 -16.54 1.23 -1.61
CA SER A 22 -16.37 0.54 -2.88
C SER A 22 -16.47 1.57 -4.00
N ARG A 23 -15.53 1.51 -4.94
CA ARG A 23 -15.52 2.35 -6.14
C ARG A 23 -15.46 1.46 -7.36
N LEU A 24 -16.33 1.74 -8.32
CA LEU A 24 -16.38 1.11 -9.63
C LEU A 24 -16.36 2.21 -10.70
N ASP A 25 -15.32 2.21 -11.53
CA ASP A 25 -15.26 3.11 -12.68
C ASP A 25 -15.52 2.31 -13.96
N VAL A 26 -16.48 2.79 -14.74
CA VAL A 26 -16.90 2.19 -16.01
C VAL A 26 -16.54 3.16 -17.14
N PRO A 27 -15.52 2.88 -17.95
CA PRO A 27 -15.19 3.75 -19.08
C PRO A 27 -16.26 3.67 -20.16
N LEU A 28 -16.67 4.82 -20.67
CA LEU A 28 -17.67 4.92 -21.74
C LEU A 28 -17.07 4.74 -23.14
N TYR A 29 -15.76 4.57 -23.26
CA TYR A 29 -15.04 4.37 -24.52
C TYR A 29 -14.17 3.12 -24.46
N LYS A 30 -13.97 2.49 -25.60
CA LYS A 30 -13.09 1.31 -25.72
C LYS A 30 -11.68 1.76 -26.12
N ARG A 31 -10.69 1.36 -25.30
CA ARG A 31 -9.27 1.49 -25.67
C ARG A 31 -8.86 0.35 -26.58
N ASP A 32 -7.85 0.58 -27.41
CA ASP A 32 -7.38 -0.42 -28.38
C ASP A 32 -6.86 -1.72 -27.73
N GLY A 33 -6.33 -1.65 -26.52
CA GLY A 33 -5.88 -2.84 -25.76
C GLY A 33 -6.97 -3.87 -25.44
N TYR A 34 -8.26 -3.50 -25.54
CA TYR A 34 -9.39 -4.44 -25.35
C TYR A 34 -9.90 -5.07 -26.66
N LYS A 35 -9.30 -4.71 -27.79
CA LYS A 35 -9.58 -5.40 -29.05
C LYS A 35 -8.81 -6.72 -29.01
N ILE A 36 -9.52 -7.85 -29.15
CA ILE A 36 -8.90 -9.16 -29.27
C ILE A 36 -8.29 -9.23 -30.68
N PRO A 37 -6.97 -9.20 -30.82
CA PRO A 37 -6.35 -9.39 -32.11
C PRO A 37 -6.40 -10.90 -32.48
N GLU A 38 -6.21 -11.21 -33.74
CA GLU A 38 -5.98 -12.58 -34.21
C GLU A 38 -4.79 -13.20 -33.45
N ASP A 39 -4.84 -14.52 -33.18
CA ASP A 39 -3.90 -15.21 -32.29
C ASP A 39 -2.42 -14.97 -32.62
N GLU A 40 -2.08 -14.85 -33.92
CA GLU A 40 -0.70 -14.50 -34.34
C GLU A 40 -0.24 -13.12 -33.90
N VAL A 41 -1.16 -12.15 -33.79
CA VAL A 41 -0.84 -10.79 -33.36
C VAL A 41 -0.67 -10.72 -31.84
N LEU A 42 -1.39 -11.57 -31.10
CA LEU A 42 -1.25 -11.72 -29.65
C LEU A 42 0.15 -12.15 -29.25
N LEU A 43 0.70 -13.17 -29.90
CA LEU A 43 2.03 -13.71 -29.63
C LEU A 43 3.15 -12.71 -29.97
N LYS A 44 2.95 -11.88 -30.99
CA LYS A 44 3.92 -10.85 -31.43
C LYS A 44 3.85 -9.54 -30.61
N ASN A 45 2.70 -9.25 -29.98
CA ASN A 45 2.46 -7.98 -29.29
C ASN A 45 1.98 -8.16 -27.84
N GLN A 46 2.70 -8.95 -27.05
CA GLN A 46 2.40 -9.27 -25.64
C GLN A 46 2.21 -8.05 -24.74
N ASN A 47 2.66 -6.87 -25.17
CA ASN A 47 2.56 -5.61 -24.43
C ASN A 47 1.38 -4.72 -24.86
N LYS A 48 0.52 -5.15 -25.78
CA LYS A 48 -0.56 -4.32 -26.33
C LYS A 48 -1.96 -4.81 -25.99
N VAL A 49 -2.10 -6.07 -25.58
CA VAL A 49 -3.39 -6.70 -25.28
C VAL A 49 -3.61 -6.76 -23.79
N TYR A 50 -4.76 -6.25 -23.35
CA TYR A 50 -5.16 -6.30 -21.96
C TYR A 50 -5.77 -7.66 -21.62
N LEU A 51 -5.33 -8.23 -20.48
CA LEU A 51 -5.75 -9.56 -20.01
C LEU A 51 -7.10 -9.53 -19.29
N GLY A 52 -7.50 -8.38 -18.79
CA GLY A 52 -8.75 -8.18 -18.05
C GLY A 52 -9.75 -7.26 -18.75
N ASN A 53 -10.86 -7.03 -18.08
CA ASN A 53 -11.91 -6.13 -18.56
C ASN A 53 -11.56 -4.65 -18.30
N SER A 54 -12.37 -3.74 -18.87
CA SER A 54 -12.15 -2.29 -18.78
C SER A 54 -12.58 -1.66 -17.45
N LEU A 55 -13.08 -2.43 -16.51
CA LEU A 55 -13.57 -1.92 -15.23
C LEU A 55 -12.42 -1.72 -14.26
N TYR A 56 -12.33 -0.53 -13.66
CA TYR A 56 -11.59 -0.30 -12.43
C TYR A 56 -12.49 -0.64 -11.25
N HIS A 57 -11.95 -1.34 -10.27
CA HIS A 57 -12.69 -1.62 -9.04
C HIS A 57 -11.77 -1.67 -7.84
N ASN A 58 -12.15 -0.95 -6.78
CA ASN A 58 -11.53 -1.14 -5.48
C ASN A 58 -12.58 -1.33 -4.38
N ILE A 59 -12.17 -2.02 -3.34
CA ILE A 59 -12.89 -2.14 -2.08
C ILE A 59 -11.94 -1.83 -0.94
N ARG A 60 -12.38 -1.00 -0.03
CA ARG A 60 -11.62 -0.60 1.15
C ARG A 60 -12.48 -0.76 2.38
N TYR A 61 -11.93 -1.41 3.38
CA TYR A 61 -12.48 -1.44 4.71
C TYR A 61 -11.53 -0.75 5.67
N THR A 62 -12.03 0.15 6.50
CA THR A 62 -11.27 0.79 7.56
C THR A 62 -12.03 0.73 8.87
N TYR A 63 -11.28 0.50 9.93
CA TYR A 63 -11.74 0.55 11.30
C TYR A 63 -10.93 1.57 12.08
N GLN A 64 -11.61 2.38 12.88
CA GLN A 64 -11.01 3.36 13.75
C GLN A 64 -11.68 3.33 15.12
N TYR A 65 -10.88 3.15 16.16
CA TYR A 65 -11.35 3.27 17.54
C TYR A 65 -10.63 4.43 18.22
N ARG A 66 -11.41 5.45 18.57
CA ARG A 66 -10.93 6.73 19.09
C ARG A 66 -9.75 7.24 18.24
N ASN A 67 -8.82 7.92 18.54
CA ASN A 67 -7.66 8.29 17.73
C ASN A 67 -6.43 7.39 17.98
N ARG A 68 -6.64 6.16 18.47
CA ARG A 68 -5.57 5.30 18.96
C ARG A 68 -5.38 4.02 18.17
N LEU A 69 -6.45 3.43 17.68
CA LEU A 69 -6.38 2.18 16.95
C LEU A 69 -7.00 2.34 15.57
N PHE A 70 -6.22 1.99 14.56
CA PHE A 70 -6.64 1.98 13.16
C PHE A 70 -6.23 0.67 12.55
N TRP A 71 -7.09 0.05 11.80
CA TRP A 71 -6.75 -1.05 10.94
C TRP A 71 -7.67 -1.11 9.73
N GLY A 72 -7.22 -1.74 8.68
CA GLY A 72 -8.02 -1.89 7.49
C GLY A 72 -7.29 -2.62 6.39
N PHE A 73 -8.03 -2.93 5.35
CA PHE A 73 -7.49 -3.50 4.13
C PHE A 73 -8.06 -2.79 2.91
N THR A 74 -7.31 -2.83 1.84
CA THR A 74 -7.72 -2.34 0.52
C THR A 74 -7.40 -3.44 -0.49
N ALA A 75 -8.33 -3.68 -1.40
CA ALA A 75 -8.10 -4.54 -2.56
C ALA A 75 -8.47 -3.74 -3.80
N GLU A 76 -7.64 -3.82 -4.83
CA GLU A 76 -7.74 -3.00 -6.03
C GLU A 76 -7.47 -3.82 -7.29
N LYS A 77 -8.15 -3.44 -8.35
CA LYS A 77 -7.95 -3.91 -9.70
C LYS A 77 -8.09 -2.74 -10.66
N ASP A 78 -7.03 -2.48 -11.39
CA ASP A 78 -7.04 -1.49 -12.46
C ASP A 78 -7.78 -1.96 -13.71
N ALA A 79 -8.18 -0.98 -14.53
CA ALA A 79 -8.81 -1.25 -15.81
C ALA A 79 -7.82 -1.95 -16.76
N GLY A 80 -8.15 -3.15 -17.22
CA GLY A 80 -7.30 -3.98 -18.07
C GLY A 80 -6.60 -5.12 -17.33
N GLU A 81 -6.61 -5.12 -16.01
CA GLU A 81 -6.02 -6.19 -15.21
C GLU A 81 -6.92 -7.41 -15.09
N PRO A 82 -6.34 -8.61 -15.03
CA PRO A 82 -7.10 -9.84 -14.86
C PRO A 82 -7.69 -9.93 -13.45
N PHE A 83 -8.94 -10.42 -13.36
CA PHE A 83 -9.62 -10.70 -12.10
C PHE A 83 -9.85 -12.20 -11.97
N GLY A 84 -9.27 -12.83 -10.96
CA GLY A 84 -9.41 -14.26 -10.72
C GLY A 84 -8.76 -15.16 -11.79
N SER A 85 -7.80 -14.64 -12.56
CA SER A 85 -7.12 -15.35 -13.63
C SER A 85 -5.63 -14.94 -13.72
N TYR A 86 -4.85 -15.63 -14.52
CA TYR A 86 -3.40 -15.38 -14.70
C TYR A 86 -2.59 -15.30 -13.40
N GLY A 87 -2.95 -16.14 -12.42
CA GLY A 87 -2.28 -16.19 -11.11
C GLY A 87 -2.86 -15.26 -10.05
N ASN A 88 -3.71 -14.30 -10.40
CA ASN A 88 -4.43 -13.47 -9.45
C ASN A 88 -5.61 -14.23 -8.86
N LYS A 89 -5.72 -14.29 -7.53
CA LYS A 89 -6.86 -14.97 -6.85
C LYS A 89 -8.17 -14.20 -7.02
N ALA A 90 -8.11 -12.87 -7.00
CA ALA A 90 -9.22 -11.97 -7.27
C ALA A 90 -8.66 -10.62 -7.75
N TYR A 91 -8.37 -9.70 -6.83
CA TYR A 91 -7.78 -8.41 -7.13
C TYR A 91 -6.28 -8.51 -7.45
N ASP A 92 -5.77 -7.52 -8.15
CA ASP A 92 -4.36 -7.46 -8.49
C ASP A 92 -3.50 -7.01 -7.32
N ALA A 93 -3.93 -5.98 -6.60
CA ALA A 93 -3.24 -5.43 -5.46
C ALA A 93 -4.02 -5.59 -4.15
N TYR A 94 -3.28 -5.86 -3.07
CA TYR A 94 -3.80 -5.93 -1.70
C TYR A 94 -2.90 -5.13 -0.76
N SER A 95 -3.53 -4.34 0.09
CA SER A 95 -2.90 -3.55 1.14
C SER A 95 -3.57 -3.82 2.48
N PHE A 96 -2.79 -3.95 3.53
CA PHE A 96 -3.27 -4.07 4.90
C PHE A 96 -2.48 -3.12 5.79
N HIS A 97 -3.18 -2.44 6.68
CA HIS A 97 -2.54 -1.59 7.68
C HIS A 97 -3.14 -1.80 9.07
N PHE A 98 -2.27 -1.76 10.05
CA PHE A 98 -2.61 -1.67 11.46
C PHE A 98 -1.76 -0.58 12.09
N LEU A 99 -2.39 0.34 12.84
CA LEU A 99 -1.69 1.41 13.55
C LEU A 99 -2.29 1.56 14.95
N LEU A 100 -1.44 1.37 15.96
CA LEU A 100 -1.75 1.63 17.37
C LEU A 100 -0.96 2.85 17.83
N LYS A 101 -1.61 3.79 18.52
CA LYS A 101 -1.02 5.03 19.03
C LYS A 101 -1.22 5.19 20.53
N ASP A 102 -0.27 5.87 21.15
CA ASP A 102 -0.33 6.37 22.54
C ASP A 102 -0.71 5.31 23.59
N CYS A 103 0.04 4.21 23.58
CA CYS A 103 -0.08 3.14 24.56
C CYS A 103 1.07 3.21 25.58
N GLY A 104 0.97 4.13 26.52
CA GLY A 104 2.03 4.38 27.52
C GLY A 104 3.31 4.93 26.89
N LYS A 105 4.41 4.17 27.00
CA LYS A 105 5.70 4.53 26.40
C LYS A 105 5.71 4.31 24.88
N LEU A 106 4.89 3.41 24.36
CA LEU A 106 4.72 3.16 22.94
C LEU A 106 3.90 4.30 22.32
N LYS A 107 4.52 5.11 21.49
CA LYS A 107 3.88 6.25 20.81
C LYS A 107 3.18 5.84 19.52
N ALA A 108 3.80 4.93 18.77
CA ALA A 108 3.18 4.36 17.59
C ALA A 108 3.71 2.94 17.36
N LEU A 109 2.84 2.06 16.87
CA LEU A 109 3.18 0.75 16.31
C LEU A 109 2.39 0.59 15.01
N ALA A 110 3.10 0.44 13.91
CA ALA A 110 2.52 0.14 12.62
C ALA A 110 2.91 -1.28 12.19
N LEU A 111 1.94 -2.01 11.63
CA LEU A 111 2.12 -3.32 11.01
C LEU A 111 1.44 -3.33 9.64
N GLY A 112 2.06 -4.00 8.67
CA GLY A 112 1.60 -4.02 7.28
C GLY A 112 2.09 -2.81 6.51
N ASP A 113 1.20 -2.08 5.86
CA ASP A 113 1.53 -0.94 5.01
C ASP A 113 1.47 0.37 5.80
N TYR A 114 2.57 1.12 5.80
CA TYR A 114 2.71 2.35 6.57
C TYR A 114 3.55 3.40 5.85
N ARG A 115 3.46 4.64 6.32
CA ARG A 115 4.29 5.76 5.90
C ARG A 115 5.17 6.23 7.03
N LEU A 116 6.34 6.74 6.68
CA LEU A 116 7.34 7.26 7.61
C LEU A 116 7.70 8.70 7.25
N GLY A 117 7.99 9.49 8.30
CA GLY A 117 8.68 10.75 8.20
C GLY A 117 9.72 10.83 9.32
N PHE A 118 11.01 10.73 8.99
CA PHE A 118 12.13 10.80 9.91
C PHE A 118 13.10 11.92 9.50
N GLY A 119 13.82 12.47 10.48
CA GLY A 119 14.80 13.54 10.24
C GLY A 119 14.14 14.77 9.60
N GLU A 120 13.02 15.24 10.16
CA GLU A 120 12.23 16.37 9.62
C GLU A 120 11.75 16.13 8.17
N GLY A 121 11.66 14.86 7.75
CA GLY A 121 11.31 14.50 6.39
C GLY A 121 12.45 14.63 5.38
N LEU A 122 13.68 14.95 5.83
CA LEU A 122 14.86 15.07 4.97
C LEU A 122 15.56 13.73 4.75
N VAL A 123 15.51 12.83 5.76
CA VAL A 123 16.14 11.52 5.67
C VAL A 123 15.20 10.50 5.03
N VAL A 124 13.99 10.38 5.56
CA VAL A 124 12.93 9.53 5.00
C VAL A 124 11.63 10.29 5.02
N ASN A 125 11.00 10.44 3.88
CA ASN A 125 9.66 11.03 3.79
C ASN A 125 8.85 10.33 2.69
N SER A 126 8.00 9.40 3.10
CA SER A 126 7.03 8.78 2.21
C SER A 126 5.68 9.51 2.18
N ASP A 127 5.53 10.59 2.95
CA ASP A 127 4.32 11.41 3.05
C ASP A 127 4.43 12.66 2.18
N PHE A 128 4.79 12.46 0.90
CA PHE A 128 4.92 13.56 -0.04
C PHE A 128 3.55 14.21 -0.31
N SER A 129 3.40 15.44 0.13
CA SER A 129 2.21 16.26 -0.12
C SER A 129 2.60 17.47 -0.96
N LEU A 130 2.12 17.53 -2.19
CA LEU A 130 2.20 18.72 -3.03
C LEU A 130 1.11 19.71 -2.60
N GLY A 131 1.49 20.82 -2.01
CA GLY A 131 0.54 21.89 -1.70
C GLY A 131 1.05 22.93 -0.69
N LYS A 132 0.32 24.02 -0.58
CA LYS A 132 0.62 25.11 0.37
C LYS A 132 0.69 24.64 1.84
N SER A 133 -0.01 23.56 2.19
CA SER A 133 0.01 22.94 3.52
C SER A 133 1.37 22.32 3.88
N THR A 134 2.21 21.98 2.92
CA THR A 134 3.56 21.44 3.15
C THR A 134 4.46 22.49 3.80
N LEU A 135 4.32 23.76 3.41
CA LEU A 135 5.10 24.87 3.97
C LEU A 135 4.75 25.17 5.44
N PHE A 136 3.50 24.90 5.86
CA PHE A 136 3.07 25.11 7.24
C PHE A 136 3.43 23.93 8.18
N ASN A 137 3.74 22.75 7.63
CA ASN A 137 4.09 21.57 8.40
C ASN A 137 5.61 21.35 8.53
N MET A 138 6.44 22.23 8.01
CA MET A 138 7.90 22.17 8.10
C MET A 138 8.44 22.33 9.54
N GLY A 139 7.61 22.60 10.53
CA GLY A 139 8.01 22.76 11.93
C GLY A 139 7.71 21.55 12.83
N ASP A 140 7.10 20.48 12.35
CA ASP A 140 6.86 19.28 13.18
C ASP A 140 8.01 18.29 13.00
N THR A 141 9.04 18.49 13.81
CA THR A 141 10.31 17.75 13.80
C THR A 141 10.21 16.32 14.34
N ARG A 142 9.02 15.90 14.77
CA ARG A 142 8.84 14.61 15.43
C ARG A 142 8.70 13.47 14.41
N PRO A 143 9.36 12.33 14.67
CA PRO A 143 9.20 11.15 13.84
C PRO A 143 7.72 10.80 13.68
N SER A 144 7.26 10.65 12.46
CA SER A 144 5.86 10.34 12.18
C SER A 144 5.70 8.97 11.55
N ILE A 145 4.98 8.10 12.25
CA ILE A 145 4.52 6.81 11.71
C ILE A 145 3.02 6.95 11.45
N LYS A 146 2.62 6.77 10.18
CA LYS A 146 1.24 6.91 9.74
C LYS A 146 0.76 5.64 9.05
N LYS A 147 -0.55 5.35 9.17
CA LYS A 147 -1.16 4.27 8.39
C LYS A 147 -1.10 4.59 6.90
N PHE A 148 -0.93 3.57 6.07
CA PHE A 148 -1.14 3.68 4.64
C PHE A 148 -2.50 3.05 4.28
N SER A 149 -3.37 3.81 3.65
CA SER A 149 -4.72 3.36 3.25
C SER A 149 -5.08 3.83 1.83
N SER A 150 -4.06 4.12 1.02
CA SER A 150 -4.24 4.49 -0.39
C SER A 150 -4.32 3.23 -1.25
N THR A 151 -4.79 3.41 -2.47
CA THR A 151 -4.70 2.46 -3.58
C THR A 151 -3.39 2.60 -4.36
N SER A 152 -2.53 3.56 -4.01
CA SER A 152 -1.20 3.67 -4.64
C SER A 152 -0.34 2.46 -4.27
N GLU A 153 0.31 1.87 -5.25
CA GLU A 153 1.23 0.75 -5.07
C GLU A 153 2.67 1.21 -4.80
N THR A 154 2.86 2.51 -4.67
CA THR A 154 4.17 3.13 -4.43
C THR A 154 4.12 4.09 -3.24
N SER A 155 5.31 4.50 -2.78
CA SER A 155 5.47 5.50 -1.71
C SER A 155 4.93 5.05 -0.34
N PHE A 156 5.12 3.78 -0.02
CA PHE A 156 4.84 3.23 1.31
C PHE A 156 5.89 2.18 1.68
N PHE A 157 5.94 1.83 2.95
CA PHE A 157 6.74 0.75 3.50
C PHE A 157 5.82 -0.40 3.92
N ARG A 158 6.30 -1.64 3.81
CA ARG A 158 5.55 -2.84 4.20
C ARG A 158 6.34 -3.64 5.21
N GLY A 159 5.81 -3.80 6.41
CA GLY A 159 6.48 -4.53 7.48
C GLY A 159 6.08 -4.05 8.86
N ILE A 160 7.05 -3.56 9.65
CA ILE A 160 6.84 -3.10 11.01
C ILE A 160 7.58 -1.78 11.28
N ALA A 161 6.93 -0.87 11.99
CA ALA A 161 7.56 0.32 12.53
C ALA A 161 7.05 0.61 13.94
N ALA A 162 7.94 1.03 14.84
CA ALA A 162 7.58 1.39 16.20
C ALA A 162 8.30 2.67 16.66
N ALA A 163 7.59 3.47 17.44
CA ALA A 163 8.14 4.66 18.09
C ALA A 163 7.86 4.60 19.59
N PHE A 164 8.88 4.88 20.38
CA PHE A 164 8.83 4.88 21.83
C PHE A 164 9.26 6.22 22.39
N ARG A 165 8.72 6.58 23.56
CA ARG A 165 9.13 7.75 24.33
C ARG A 165 9.57 7.36 25.74
N PHE A 166 10.80 7.72 26.08
CA PHE A 166 11.42 7.52 27.37
C PHE A 166 11.81 8.87 27.98
N GLY A 167 10.85 9.49 28.67
CA GLY A 167 11.02 10.84 29.22
C GLY A 167 11.15 11.90 28.13
N ARG A 168 12.38 12.39 27.90
CA ARG A 168 12.69 13.39 26.85
C ARG A 168 13.26 12.80 25.57
N VAL A 169 13.47 11.49 25.56
CA VAL A 169 14.07 10.78 24.41
C VAL A 169 12.95 10.07 23.66
N ASP A 170 12.84 10.37 22.37
CA ASP A 170 12.03 9.62 21.41
C ASP A 170 12.96 8.70 20.62
N MET A 171 12.55 7.47 20.42
CA MET A 171 13.28 6.46 19.64
C MET A 171 12.30 5.82 18.67
N SER A 172 12.71 5.70 17.42
CA SER A 172 11.92 5.06 16.39
C SER A 172 12.77 4.04 15.62
N ALA A 173 12.15 2.95 15.22
CA ALA A 173 12.77 1.94 14.38
C ALA A 173 11.75 1.39 13.39
N PHE A 174 12.23 1.00 12.21
CA PHE A 174 11.41 0.34 11.21
C PHE A 174 12.18 -0.71 10.44
N TYR A 175 11.43 -1.68 9.93
CA TYR A 175 11.86 -2.65 8.95
C TYR A 175 10.79 -2.78 7.88
N SER A 176 11.20 -2.74 6.62
CA SER A 176 10.34 -2.91 5.46
C SER A 176 10.85 -4.02 4.56
N TYR A 177 9.92 -4.84 4.08
CA TYR A 177 10.11 -5.86 3.06
C TYR A 177 9.01 -5.69 2.01
N LEU A 178 9.34 -5.03 0.90
CA LEU A 178 8.39 -4.64 -0.13
C LEU A 178 8.70 -5.36 -1.45
N PRO A 179 7.86 -6.31 -1.88
CA PRO A 179 7.92 -6.82 -3.25
C PRO A 179 7.62 -5.69 -4.24
N THR A 180 8.49 -5.52 -5.23
CA THR A 180 8.47 -4.39 -6.16
C THR A 180 8.62 -4.91 -7.58
N ASP A 181 8.00 -4.21 -8.51
CA ASP A 181 8.07 -4.51 -9.93
C ASP A 181 9.34 -3.93 -10.54
N ALA A 182 10.02 -4.73 -11.35
CA ALA A 182 11.24 -4.28 -12.02
C ALA A 182 11.38 -4.82 -13.43
N THR A 183 12.10 -4.08 -14.24
CA THR A 183 12.63 -4.57 -15.51
C THR A 183 14.03 -5.09 -15.26
N LEU A 184 14.23 -6.39 -15.48
CA LEU A 184 15.54 -7.03 -15.35
C LEU A 184 16.26 -7.06 -16.70
N ARG A 185 17.59 -6.94 -16.66
CA ARG A 185 18.47 -7.22 -17.78
C ARG A 185 18.67 -8.73 -17.92
N LYS A 186 19.29 -9.18 -19.03
CA LYS A 186 19.60 -10.58 -19.28
C LYS A 186 20.56 -11.21 -18.25
N ASP A 187 21.36 -10.39 -17.62
CA ASP A 187 22.32 -10.76 -16.55
C ASP A 187 21.66 -10.82 -15.15
N GLY A 188 20.36 -10.57 -15.06
CA GLY A 188 19.59 -10.55 -13.79
C GLY A 188 19.68 -9.23 -13.02
N THR A 189 20.43 -8.24 -13.50
CA THR A 189 20.50 -6.94 -12.83
C THR A 189 19.27 -6.09 -13.10
N ILE A 190 18.90 -5.22 -12.14
CA ILE A 190 17.74 -4.32 -12.26
C ILE A 190 18.10 -3.20 -13.26
N SER A 191 17.29 -3.07 -14.29
CA SER A 191 17.38 -1.97 -15.26
C SER A 191 16.58 -0.75 -14.82
N SER A 192 15.36 -0.98 -14.33
CA SER A 192 14.48 0.06 -13.83
C SER A 192 13.43 -0.53 -12.89
N LEU A 193 13.05 0.21 -11.85
CA LEU A 193 11.88 -0.08 -11.05
C LEU A 193 10.63 0.47 -11.74
N LYS A 194 9.53 -0.27 -11.69
CA LYS A 194 8.23 0.19 -12.15
C LYS A 194 7.46 0.77 -10.96
N THR A 195 6.88 1.93 -11.16
CA THR A 195 6.15 2.67 -10.11
C THR A 195 4.70 2.97 -10.50
N ASP A 196 4.23 2.40 -11.62
CA ASP A 196 2.87 2.61 -12.12
C ASP A 196 1.86 1.60 -11.56
N GLY A 197 2.33 0.47 -10.99
CA GLY A 197 1.49 -0.58 -10.42
C GLY A 197 0.58 -1.31 -11.43
N LEU A 198 0.81 -1.17 -12.74
CA LEU A 198 -0.09 -1.70 -13.76
C LEU A 198 0.33 -3.08 -14.24
N HIS A 199 -0.59 -4.06 -14.19
CA HIS A 199 -0.38 -5.45 -14.62
C HIS A 199 -1.44 -5.91 -15.65
N ARG A 200 -1.67 -5.08 -16.68
CA ARG A 200 -2.72 -5.27 -17.68
C ARG A 200 -2.35 -6.22 -18.81
N THR A 201 -1.06 -6.34 -19.10
CA THR A 201 -0.53 -7.12 -20.24
C THR A 201 0.37 -8.24 -19.74
N LEU A 202 0.65 -9.25 -20.58
CA LEU A 202 1.58 -10.34 -20.24
C LEU A 202 2.97 -9.83 -19.88
N LEU A 203 3.44 -8.79 -20.58
CA LEU A 203 4.75 -8.19 -20.28
C LEU A 203 4.76 -7.47 -18.93
N GLU A 204 3.68 -6.73 -18.61
CA GLU A 204 3.54 -6.06 -17.30
C GLU A 204 3.46 -7.10 -16.19
N LEU A 205 2.64 -8.14 -16.37
CA LEU A 205 2.47 -9.22 -15.40
C LEU A 205 3.77 -10.00 -15.13
N SER A 206 4.62 -10.18 -16.15
CA SER A 206 5.92 -10.85 -15.99
C SER A 206 6.92 -10.07 -15.11
N LYS A 207 6.69 -8.78 -14.89
CA LYS A 207 7.50 -7.90 -14.06
C LYS A 207 6.98 -7.76 -12.64
N LYS A 208 5.78 -8.27 -12.38
CA LYS A 208 5.11 -8.16 -11.09
C LYS A 208 5.91 -8.83 -9.99
N HIS A 209 6.22 -8.06 -8.94
CA HIS A 209 6.87 -8.52 -7.72
C HIS A 209 8.14 -9.37 -7.95
N ASN A 210 8.89 -9.08 -9.02
CA ASN A 210 10.05 -9.88 -9.40
C ASN A 210 11.35 -9.47 -8.68
N VAL A 211 11.31 -8.39 -7.90
CA VAL A 211 12.38 -7.98 -6.99
C VAL A 211 11.82 -7.63 -5.62
N THR A 212 12.69 -7.55 -4.61
CA THR A 212 12.31 -7.16 -3.26
C THR A 212 13.18 -6.00 -2.80
N GLU A 213 12.52 -4.94 -2.34
CA GLU A 213 13.19 -3.84 -1.65
C GLU A 213 13.15 -4.08 -0.14
N GLN A 214 14.31 -4.01 0.51
CA GLN A 214 14.42 -4.10 1.96
C GLN A 214 15.02 -2.81 2.52
N SER A 215 14.39 -2.28 3.55
CA SER A 215 14.82 -1.06 4.20
C SER A 215 14.72 -1.21 5.71
N VAL A 216 15.74 -0.74 6.42
CA VAL A 216 15.79 -0.69 7.88
C VAL A 216 16.34 0.67 8.29
N GLY A 217 15.81 1.20 9.38
CA GLY A 217 16.30 2.47 9.93
C GLY A 217 15.85 2.72 11.35
N THR A 218 16.57 3.63 11.99
CA THR A 218 16.30 4.12 13.37
C THR A 218 16.46 5.65 13.40
N ASP A 219 15.75 6.28 14.32
CA ASP A 219 15.77 7.73 14.55
C ASP A 219 15.57 8.03 16.04
#